data_f3380402161c229cecd9d0ce05ba2fb1
#
_entry.id   f3380402161c229cecd9d0ce05ba2fb1
#
_cell.length_a   1.000
_cell.length_b   1.000
_cell.length_c   1.000
_cell.angle_alpha   90.00
_cell.angle_beta   90.00
_cell.angle_gamma   90.00
#
_symmetry.space_group_name_H-M   'P 1'
#
loop_
_entity.id
_entity.type
_entity.pdbx_description
1 polymer ?
#
loop_
_entity_poly.entity_id
_entity_poly.type
_entity_poly.pdbx_seq_one_letter_code
_entity_poly.pdbx_strand_id
1 'polypeptide(L)'
;MILLMDLPGLKLGANGLPYPIPIHPQLVHLTLGLVIIAILFDIAGTLFPLGKPIFKFLALPAIRAGFYEVGWYNLVGATVITFFTVAAGFFELMLATPPTNQVSNWGLDAKSTLLLHGLGGILLLAVIVGMAAWRGLQRYRWRKDRPREVQWSYLLVGVVLLGALYLHGTLGAQLGGEFGIHNTTVHILRQGNG
;
A
#
# COMPACT_ATOMS: atom_id res chain seq x y z
N MET A 1 -14.12 20.06 11.30
CA MET A 1 -15.33 19.35 11.79
C MET A 1 -15.49 18.11 10.93
N ILE A 2 -14.76 17.03 11.28
CA ILE A 2 -14.92 15.73 10.61
C ILE A 2 -16.21 15.17 11.19
N LEU A 3 -17.18 14.95 10.31
CA LEU A 3 -18.47 14.37 10.66
C LEU A 3 -18.23 13.02 11.38
N LEU A 4 -18.41 13.00 12.69
CA LEU A 4 -18.85 11.80 13.39
C LEU A 4 -20.23 11.50 12.81
N MET A 5 -20.31 10.66 11.79
CA MET A 5 -21.57 10.06 11.41
C MET A 5 -21.93 9.10 12.52
N ASP A 6 -22.81 9.56 13.44
CA ASP A 6 -23.62 8.65 14.24
C ASP A 6 -24.47 7.83 13.24
N LEU A 7 -23.90 6.71 12.81
CA LEU A 7 -24.66 5.73 12.02
C LEU A 7 -25.60 5.02 12.99
N PRO A 8 -26.92 5.33 12.95
CA PRO A 8 -27.86 4.79 13.91
C PRO A 8 -27.84 3.25 13.87
N GLY A 9 -27.56 2.63 15.01
CA GLY A 9 -27.53 1.17 15.14
C GLY A 9 -26.17 0.51 14.95
N LEU A 10 -25.08 1.24 14.64
CA LEU A 10 -23.74 0.66 14.53
C LEU A 10 -23.13 0.52 15.94
N LYS A 11 -22.97 -0.72 16.40
CA LYS A 11 -22.27 -1.02 17.66
C LYS A 11 -20.77 -1.06 17.41
N LEU A 12 -20.01 -0.14 18.01
CA LEU A 12 -18.56 -0.10 17.93
C LEU A 12 -17.93 -0.93 19.06
N GLY A 13 -16.86 -1.68 18.71
CA GLY A 13 -16.03 -2.39 19.66
C GLY A 13 -15.01 -1.48 20.37
N ALA A 14 -14.15 -2.09 21.22
CA ALA A 14 -13.11 -1.38 21.97
C ALA A 14 -12.09 -0.64 21.08
N ASN A 15 -11.92 -1.04 19.83
CA ASN A 15 -11.07 -0.38 18.84
C ASN A 15 -11.77 0.76 18.06
N GLY A 16 -13.00 1.10 18.42
CA GLY A 16 -13.79 2.11 17.71
C GLY A 16 -14.32 1.65 16.33
N LEU A 17 -14.26 0.35 16.02
CA LEU A 17 -14.74 -0.24 14.78
C LEU A 17 -15.87 -1.24 15.05
N PRO A 18 -16.73 -1.53 14.05
CA PRO A 18 -17.79 -2.54 14.20
C PRO A 18 -17.28 -3.99 14.11
N TYR A 19 -15.97 -4.18 13.96
CA TYR A 19 -15.30 -5.47 13.85
C TYR A 19 -14.01 -5.48 14.69
N PRO A 20 -13.58 -6.66 15.19
CA PRO A 20 -12.47 -6.75 16.17
C PRO A 20 -11.08 -6.49 15.56
N ILE A 21 -10.91 -6.72 14.27
CA ILE A 21 -9.62 -6.60 13.58
C ILE A 21 -9.76 -5.55 12.46
N PRO A 22 -8.97 -4.46 12.45
CA PRO A 22 -9.01 -3.48 11.37
C PRO A 22 -8.74 -4.13 10.01
N ILE A 23 -9.59 -3.85 9.03
CA ILE A 23 -9.51 -4.43 7.68
C ILE A 23 -8.49 -3.70 6.84
N HIS A 24 -8.42 -2.37 6.96
CA HIS A 24 -7.51 -1.54 6.19
C HIS A 24 -6.04 -1.98 6.31
N PRO A 25 -5.45 -2.18 7.51
CA PRO A 25 -4.07 -2.63 7.62
C PRO A 25 -3.79 -3.99 6.95
N GLN A 26 -4.76 -4.92 6.98
CA GLN A 26 -4.63 -6.21 6.32
C GLN A 26 -4.52 -6.05 4.80
N LEU A 27 -5.39 -5.21 4.22
CA LEU A 27 -5.37 -4.91 2.79
C LEU A 27 -4.12 -4.12 2.38
N VAL A 28 -3.61 -3.22 3.27
CA VAL A 28 -2.33 -2.52 3.06
C VAL A 28 -1.19 -3.50 2.89
N HIS A 29 -1.05 -4.51 3.76
CA HIS A 29 0.01 -5.50 3.64
C HIS A 29 -0.06 -6.27 2.33
N LEU A 30 -1.26 -6.63 1.88
CA LEU A 30 -1.46 -7.32 0.61
C LEU A 30 -1.10 -6.39 -0.58
N THR A 31 -1.55 -5.14 -0.55
CA THR A 31 -1.19 -4.13 -1.56
C THR A 31 0.33 -3.96 -1.66
N LEU A 32 1.01 -3.75 -0.52
CA LEU A 32 2.46 -3.58 -0.45
C LEU A 32 3.18 -4.80 -1.02
N GLY A 33 2.81 -6.01 -0.59
CA GLY A 33 3.42 -7.25 -1.08
C GLY A 33 3.32 -7.38 -2.59
N LEU A 34 2.13 -7.15 -3.16
CA LEU A 34 1.89 -7.23 -4.60
C LEU A 34 2.67 -6.17 -5.40
N VAL A 35 2.72 -4.90 -4.92
CA VAL A 35 3.48 -3.84 -5.60
C VAL A 35 4.98 -4.12 -5.53
N ILE A 36 5.51 -4.52 -4.37
CA ILE A 36 6.92 -4.86 -4.20
C ILE A 36 7.31 -5.99 -5.16
N ILE A 37 6.54 -7.09 -5.17
CA ILE A 37 6.77 -8.22 -6.07
C ILE A 37 6.72 -7.76 -7.53
N ALA A 38 5.72 -6.95 -7.92
CA ALA A 38 5.58 -6.46 -9.28
C ALA A 38 6.85 -5.71 -9.74
N ILE A 39 7.33 -4.76 -8.96
CA ILE A 39 8.49 -3.94 -9.32
C ILE A 39 9.78 -4.76 -9.29
N LEU A 40 9.99 -5.60 -8.27
CA LEU A 40 11.18 -6.45 -8.17
C LEU A 40 11.29 -7.43 -9.34
N PHE A 41 10.18 -8.04 -9.76
CA PHE A 41 10.15 -8.95 -10.89
C PHE A 41 10.36 -8.23 -12.23
N ASP A 42 9.83 -7.02 -12.41
CA ASP A 42 10.12 -6.21 -13.59
C ASP A 42 11.61 -5.77 -13.64
N ILE A 43 12.21 -5.42 -12.49
CA ILE A 43 13.65 -5.16 -12.38
C ILE A 43 14.46 -6.42 -12.71
N ALA A 44 14.11 -7.57 -12.11
CA ALA A 44 14.79 -8.84 -12.36
C ALA A 44 14.71 -9.24 -13.85
N GLY A 45 13.55 -9.06 -14.49
CA GLY A 45 13.38 -9.29 -15.93
C GLY A 45 14.25 -8.36 -16.79
N THR A 46 14.39 -7.09 -16.38
CA THR A 46 15.25 -6.13 -17.09
C THR A 46 16.73 -6.43 -16.93
N LEU A 47 17.14 -6.80 -15.71
CA LEU A 47 18.53 -7.17 -15.38
C LEU A 47 18.84 -8.65 -15.67
N PHE A 48 17.90 -9.42 -16.23
CA PHE A 48 18.07 -10.85 -16.48
C PHE A 48 19.37 -11.25 -17.20
N PRO A 49 19.85 -10.50 -18.20
CA PRO A 49 21.12 -10.84 -18.84
C PRO A 49 22.30 -10.92 -17.88
N LEU A 50 22.31 -10.05 -16.83
CA LEU A 50 23.34 -10.03 -15.80
C LEU A 50 23.15 -11.16 -14.77
N GLY A 51 21.89 -11.55 -14.52
CA GLY A 51 21.54 -12.61 -13.56
C GLY A 51 21.67 -14.03 -14.08
N LYS A 52 21.85 -14.24 -15.40
CA LYS A 52 21.94 -15.57 -16.01
C LYS A 52 22.94 -16.53 -15.32
N PRO A 53 24.16 -16.11 -14.94
CA PRO A 53 25.10 -16.99 -14.24
C PRO A 53 24.56 -17.48 -12.90
N ILE A 54 23.88 -16.61 -12.15
CA ILE A 54 23.28 -16.92 -10.85
C ILE A 54 22.16 -17.95 -11.00
N PHE A 55 21.25 -17.72 -11.94
CA PHE A 55 20.14 -18.66 -12.21
C PHE A 55 20.64 -20.04 -12.66
N LYS A 56 21.72 -20.07 -13.48
CA LYS A 56 22.39 -21.31 -13.88
C LYS A 56 23.01 -22.02 -12.69
N PHE A 57 23.71 -21.28 -11.81
CA PHE A 57 24.32 -21.84 -10.60
C PHE A 57 23.28 -22.42 -9.63
N LEU A 58 22.12 -21.76 -9.49
CA LEU A 58 21.02 -22.22 -8.64
C LEU A 58 20.16 -23.31 -9.31
N ALA A 59 20.50 -23.76 -10.51
CA ALA A 59 19.70 -24.71 -11.32
C ALA A 59 18.23 -24.29 -11.52
N LEU A 60 17.95 -22.97 -11.53
CA LEU A 60 16.61 -22.44 -11.72
C LEU A 60 16.32 -22.27 -13.21
N PRO A 61 15.24 -22.87 -13.73
CA PRO A 61 14.80 -22.71 -15.12
C PRO A 61 14.14 -21.34 -15.32
N ALA A 62 14.90 -20.27 -15.10
CA ALA A 62 14.39 -18.92 -15.19
C ALA A 62 14.33 -18.44 -16.64
N ILE A 63 13.17 -17.90 -17.03
CA ILE A 63 12.94 -17.32 -18.35
C ILE A 63 12.62 -15.84 -18.16
N ARG A 64 13.37 -14.95 -18.85
CA ARG A 64 13.19 -13.49 -18.79
C ARG A 64 11.74 -13.05 -18.92
N ALA A 65 11.01 -13.65 -19.88
CA ALA A 65 9.60 -13.35 -20.08
C ALA A 65 8.73 -13.67 -18.85
N GLY A 66 9.05 -14.73 -18.12
CA GLY A 66 8.34 -15.13 -16.90
C GLY A 66 8.39 -14.07 -15.80
N PHE A 67 9.55 -13.40 -15.62
CA PHE A 67 9.67 -12.31 -14.66
C PHE A 67 8.70 -11.17 -15.00
N TYR A 68 8.63 -10.75 -16.24
CA TYR A 68 7.70 -9.71 -16.66
C TYR A 68 6.22 -10.13 -16.55
N GLU A 69 5.90 -11.42 -16.71
CA GLU A 69 4.54 -11.91 -16.48
C GLU A 69 4.16 -11.83 -14.98
N VAL A 70 5.05 -12.30 -14.12
CA VAL A 70 4.83 -12.18 -12.66
C VAL A 70 4.68 -10.71 -12.26
N GLY A 71 5.56 -9.83 -12.74
CA GLY A 71 5.45 -8.38 -12.51
C GLY A 71 4.10 -7.81 -12.95
N TRP A 72 3.63 -8.17 -14.14
CA TRP A 72 2.36 -7.70 -14.69
C TRP A 72 1.16 -8.15 -13.86
N TYR A 73 1.04 -9.44 -13.57
CA TYR A 73 -0.12 -9.96 -12.84
C TYR A 73 -0.18 -9.45 -11.40
N ASN A 74 0.98 -9.30 -10.75
CA ASN A 74 1.02 -8.71 -9.40
C ASN A 74 0.64 -7.23 -9.42
N LEU A 75 1.03 -6.44 -10.44
CA LEU A 75 0.62 -5.05 -10.58
C LEU A 75 -0.89 -4.91 -10.79
N VAL A 76 -1.48 -5.77 -11.62
CA VAL A 76 -2.94 -5.80 -11.83
C VAL A 76 -3.65 -6.16 -10.53
N GLY A 77 -3.19 -7.20 -9.84
CA GLY A 77 -3.71 -7.59 -8.52
C GLY A 77 -3.59 -6.45 -7.49
N ALA A 78 -2.42 -5.81 -7.41
CA ALA A 78 -2.19 -4.66 -6.55
C ALA A 78 -3.18 -3.53 -6.85
N THR A 79 -3.42 -3.23 -8.14
CA THR A 79 -4.36 -2.19 -8.56
C THR A 79 -5.76 -2.47 -8.03
N VAL A 80 -6.25 -3.69 -8.21
CA VAL A 80 -7.59 -4.09 -7.72
C VAL A 80 -7.66 -3.99 -6.20
N ILE A 81 -6.69 -4.55 -5.48
CA ILE A 81 -6.68 -4.57 -4.02
C ILE A 81 -6.56 -3.14 -3.45
N THR A 82 -5.81 -2.25 -4.10
CA THR A 82 -5.63 -0.87 -3.61
C THR A 82 -6.96 -0.11 -3.57
N PHE A 83 -7.90 -0.35 -4.48
CA PHE A 83 -9.24 0.24 -4.39
C PHE A 83 -9.95 -0.16 -3.10
N PHE A 84 -9.93 -1.44 -2.75
CA PHE A 84 -10.52 -1.93 -1.49
C PHE A 84 -9.76 -1.42 -0.28
N THR A 85 -8.43 -1.33 -0.37
CA THR A 85 -7.58 -0.79 0.69
C THR A 85 -7.95 0.66 1.00
N VAL A 86 -8.08 1.50 -0.02
CA VAL A 86 -8.45 2.91 0.14
C VAL A 86 -9.88 3.04 0.64
N ALA A 87 -10.83 2.27 0.11
CA ALA A 87 -12.21 2.28 0.57
C ALA A 87 -12.34 1.89 2.06
N ALA A 88 -11.66 0.81 2.49
CA ALA A 88 -11.61 0.40 3.89
C ALA A 88 -10.95 1.47 4.77
N GLY A 89 -9.85 2.07 4.29
CA GLY A 89 -9.15 3.15 5.00
C GLY A 89 -10.04 4.38 5.21
N PHE A 90 -10.81 4.78 4.21
CA PHE A 90 -11.77 5.88 4.37
C PHE A 90 -12.90 5.55 5.33
N PHE A 91 -13.43 4.33 5.31
CA PHE A 91 -14.43 3.89 6.26
C PHE A 91 -13.89 3.94 7.70
N GLU A 92 -12.72 3.38 7.94
CA GLU A 92 -12.06 3.41 9.26
C GLU A 92 -11.69 4.85 9.68
N LEU A 93 -11.27 5.70 8.73
CA LEU A 93 -10.97 7.12 8.98
C LEU A 93 -12.20 7.90 9.44
N MET A 94 -13.39 7.63 8.89
CA MET A 94 -14.63 8.27 9.31
C MET A 94 -15.02 7.92 10.76
N LEU A 95 -14.60 6.77 11.26
CA LEU A 95 -14.84 6.32 12.63
C LEU A 95 -13.70 6.69 13.59
N ALA A 96 -12.60 7.26 13.08
CA ALA A 96 -11.43 7.60 13.88
C ALA A 96 -11.69 8.79 14.83
N THR A 97 -11.24 8.66 16.07
CA THR A 97 -11.26 9.72 17.09
C THR A 97 -9.81 10.11 17.44
N PRO A 98 -9.18 11.00 16.65
CA PRO A 98 -7.78 11.36 16.87
C PRO A 98 -7.60 12.15 18.18
N PRO A 99 -6.57 11.83 18.99
CA PRO A 99 -6.25 12.58 20.20
C PRO A 99 -5.81 14.00 19.86
N THR A 100 -6.12 14.96 20.75
CA THR A 100 -5.88 16.40 20.51
C THR A 100 -4.52 16.89 21.02
N ASN A 101 -3.92 16.19 21.99
CA ASN A 101 -2.73 16.66 22.73
C ASN A 101 -1.50 15.76 22.52
N GLN A 102 -1.41 15.08 21.40
CA GLN A 102 -0.28 14.19 21.08
C GLN A 102 0.32 14.57 19.74
N VAL A 103 1.64 14.50 19.67
CA VAL A 103 2.41 14.64 18.44
C VAL A 103 3.21 13.36 18.19
N SER A 104 3.38 13.00 16.93
CA SER A 104 4.19 11.84 16.52
C SER A 104 5.68 12.15 16.63
N ASN A 105 6.51 11.10 16.48
CA ASN A 105 7.97 11.24 16.38
C ASN A 105 8.41 12.14 15.21
N TRP A 106 7.53 12.39 14.23
CA TRP A 106 7.78 13.34 13.14
C TRP A 106 7.31 14.76 13.46
N GLY A 107 6.83 15.03 14.68
CA GLY A 107 6.32 16.32 15.09
C GLY A 107 4.95 16.69 14.54
N LEU A 108 4.24 15.73 13.92
CA LEU A 108 2.89 15.92 13.38
C LEU A 108 1.85 15.61 14.46
N ASP A 109 0.80 16.42 14.55
CA ASP A 109 -0.37 16.09 15.35
C ASP A 109 -1.21 14.98 14.69
N ALA A 110 -2.07 14.34 15.46
CA ALA A 110 -2.86 13.18 14.98
C ALA A 110 -3.79 13.53 13.81
N LYS A 111 -4.34 14.73 13.74
CA LYS A 111 -5.23 15.16 12.66
C LYS A 111 -4.45 15.39 11.37
N SER A 112 -3.29 16.06 11.45
CA SER A 112 -2.40 16.25 10.30
C SER A 112 -1.89 14.94 9.78
N THR A 113 -1.48 14.01 10.65
CA THR A 113 -1.05 12.66 10.25
C THR A 113 -2.18 11.89 9.55
N LEU A 114 -3.41 11.97 10.09
CA LEU A 114 -4.59 11.33 9.51
C LEU A 114 -4.92 11.90 8.12
N LEU A 115 -4.88 13.23 7.97
CA LEU A 115 -5.12 13.90 6.70
C LEU A 115 -4.06 13.54 5.64
N LEU A 116 -2.78 13.60 6.01
CA LEU A 116 -1.68 13.24 5.11
C LEU A 116 -1.74 11.78 4.71
N HIS A 117 -2.08 10.88 5.64
CA HIS A 117 -2.27 9.47 5.34
C HIS A 117 -3.48 9.25 4.41
N GLY A 118 -4.61 9.88 4.65
CA GLY A 118 -5.79 9.76 3.80
C GLY A 118 -5.55 10.28 2.37
N LEU A 119 -5.02 11.50 2.23
CA LEU A 119 -4.69 12.09 0.93
C LEU A 119 -3.58 11.32 0.21
N GLY A 120 -2.55 10.90 0.95
CA GLY A 120 -1.46 10.07 0.43
C GLY A 120 -1.97 8.75 -0.13
N GLY A 121 -2.94 8.11 0.53
CA GLY A 121 -3.58 6.89 0.05
C GLY A 121 -4.28 7.05 -1.31
N ILE A 122 -5.01 8.17 -1.51
CA ILE A 122 -5.63 8.50 -2.81
C ILE A 122 -4.55 8.71 -3.88
N LEU A 123 -3.51 9.47 -3.55
CA LEU A 123 -2.41 9.73 -4.50
C LEU A 123 -1.71 8.43 -4.90
N LEU A 124 -1.42 7.55 -3.94
CA LEU A 124 -0.80 6.25 -4.20
C LEU A 124 -1.70 5.36 -5.06
N LEU A 125 -3.02 5.34 -4.81
CA LEU A 125 -3.99 4.66 -5.68
C LEU A 125 -3.88 5.18 -7.12
N ALA A 126 -3.90 6.50 -7.31
CA ALA A 126 -3.80 7.11 -8.64
C ALA A 126 -2.48 6.73 -9.34
N VAL A 127 -1.36 6.72 -8.61
CA VAL A 127 -0.04 6.32 -9.15
C VAL A 127 -0.03 4.83 -9.53
N ILE A 128 -0.54 3.94 -8.67
CA ILE A 128 -0.59 2.49 -8.95
C ILE A 128 -1.47 2.20 -10.17
N VAL A 129 -2.66 2.82 -10.26
CA VAL A 129 -3.55 2.72 -11.43
C VAL A 129 -2.86 3.26 -12.68
N GLY A 130 -2.21 4.43 -12.58
CA GLY A 130 -1.45 5.04 -13.68
C GLY A 130 -0.31 4.13 -14.17
N MET A 131 0.42 3.50 -13.25
CA MET A 131 1.47 2.54 -13.60
C MET A 131 0.90 1.29 -14.27
N ALA A 132 -0.22 0.76 -13.79
CA ALA A 132 -0.88 -0.39 -14.43
C ALA A 132 -1.37 -0.03 -15.85
N ALA A 133 -1.98 1.14 -16.02
CA ALA A 133 -2.38 1.64 -17.34
C ALA A 133 -1.17 1.82 -18.27
N TRP A 134 -0.10 2.47 -17.79
CA TRP A 134 1.14 2.65 -18.54
C TRP A 134 1.75 1.30 -18.96
N ARG A 135 1.86 0.37 -18.02
CA ARG A 135 2.36 -0.98 -18.28
C ARG A 135 1.49 -1.75 -19.28
N GLY A 136 0.16 -1.63 -19.16
CA GLY A 136 -0.79 -2.20 -20.12
C GLY A 136 -0.64 -1.62 -21.52
N LEU A 137 -0.49 -0.28 -21.63
CA LEU A 137 -0.23 0.38 -22.93
C LEU A 137 1.09 -0.07 -23.54
N GLN A 138 2.17 -0.18 -22.76
CA GLN A 138 3.44 -0.73 -23.24
C GLN A 138 3.25 -2.16 -23.76
N ARG A 139 2.52 -3.00 -23.02
CA ARG A 139 2.33 -4.40 -23.33
C ARG A 139 1.48 -4.64 -24.58
N TYR A 140 0.38 -3.89 -24.74
CA TYR A 140 -0.63 -4.21 -25.74
C TYR A 140 -0.67 -3.24 -26.93
N ARG A 141 -0.09 -2.04 -26.82
CA ARG A 141 -0.22 -0.98 -27.84
C ARG A 141 1.12 -0.44 -28.34
N TRP A 142 2.06 -0.09 -27.46
CA TRP A 142 3.23 0.70 -27.85
C TRP A 142 4.46 -0.12 -28.24
N ARG A 143 4.64 -1.30 -27.66
CA ARG A 143 5.84 -2.13 -27.86
C ARG A 143 5.50 -3.50 -28.47
N LYS A 144 4.96 -3.47 -29.68
CA LYS A 144 4.53 -4.70 -30.40
C LYS A 144 5.67 -5.71 -30.59
N ASP A 145 6.91 -5.22 -30.81
CA ASP A 145 8.09 -6.09 -31.01
C ASP A 145 8.63 -6.67 -29.68
N ARG A 146 8.36 -5.97 -28.56
CA ARG A 146 8.83 -6.38 -27.23
C ARG A 146 7.74 -6.16 -26.17
N PRO A 147 6.59 -6.79 -26.31
CA PRO A 147 5.40 -6.44 -25.53
C PRO A 147 5.53 -6.72 -24.04
N ARG A 148 6.46 -7.58 -23.64
CA ARG A 148 6.66 -7.94 -22.22
C ARG A 148 7.69 -7.08 -21.51
N GLU A 149 8.61 -6.46 -22.25
CA GLU A 149 9.68 -5.65 -21.64
C GLU A 149 9.15 -4.31 -21.13
N VAL A 150 9.70 -3.86 -20.02
CA VAL A 150 9.41 -2.54 -19.43
C VAL A 150 10.45 -1.50 -19.83
N GLN A 151 10.05 -0.24 -19.81
CA GLN A 151 10.97 0.88 -20.01
C GLN A 151 11.68 1.24 -18.70
N TRP A 152 12.90 1.76 -18.80
CA TRP A 152 13.66 2.22 -17.63
C TRP A 152 12.95 3.34 -16.87
N SER A 153 12.26 4.24 -17.56
CA SER A 153 11.45 5.30 -16.94
C SER A 153 10.33 4.71 -16.06
N TYR A 154 9.68 3.65 -16.50
CA TYR A 154 8.69 2.93 -15.71
C TYR A 154 9.32 2.31 -14.43
N LEU A 155 10.49 1.70 -14.56
CA LEU A 155 11.19 1.13 -13.40
C LEU A 155 11.61 2.20 -12.40
N LEU A 156 12.09 3.36 -12.89
CA LEU A 156 12.43 4.49 -12.03
C LEU A 156 11.21 4.96 -11.22
N VAL A 157 10.07 5.15 -11.90
CA VAL A 157 8.81 5.50 -11.21
C VAL A 157 8.41 4.42 -10.21
N GLY A 158 8.60 3.14 -10.55
CA GLY A 158 8.36 2.02 -9.64
C GLY A 158 9.21 2.09 -8.36
N VAL A 159 10.51 2.38 -8.49
CA VAL A 159 11.40 2.54 -7.33
C VAL A 159 10.99 3.74 -6.46
N VAL A 160 10.63 4.87 -7.09
CA VAL A 160 10.12 6.05 -6.37
C VAL A 160 8.81 5.70 -5.64
N LEU A 161 7.92 4.95 -6.29
CA LEU A 161 6.68 4.47 -5.66
C LEU A 161 6.97 3.60 -4.43
N LEU A 162 7.96 2.70 -4.46
CA LEU A 162 8.33 1.90 -3.29
C LEU A 162 8.77 2.80 -2.11
N GLY A 163 9.55 3.84 -2.39
CA GLY A 163 9.93 4.84 -1.38
C GLY A 163 8.72 5.60 -0.82
N ALA A 164 7.80 6.03 -1.69
CA ALA A 164 6.58 6.72 -1.28
C ALA A 164 5.65 5.80 -0.44
N LEU A 165 5.54 4.52 -0.79
CA LEU A 165 4.80 3.53 -0.01
C LEU A 165 5.42 3.30 1.37
N TYR A 166 6.75 3.29 1.47
CA TYR A 166 7.44 3.21 2.76
C TYR A 166 7.11 4.41 3.66
N LEU A 167 7.23 5.64 3.13
CA LEU A 167 6.91 6.86 3.88
C LEU A 167 5.43 6.91 4.28
N HIS A 168 4.55 6.53 3.38
CA HIS A 168 3.11 6.46 3.66
C HIS A 168 2.77 5.38 4.70
N GLY A 169 3.44 4.23 4.64
CA GLY A 169 3.30 3.15 5.63
C GLY A 169 3.73 3.59 7.03
N THR A 170 4.78 4.43 7.15
CA THR A 170 5.20 4.99 8.45
C THR A 170 4.15 5.93 9.04
N LEU A 171 3.45 6.73 8.22
CA LEU A 171 2.31 7.54 8.70
C LEU A 171 1.19 6.64 9.25
N GLY A 172 0.86 5.55 8.57
CA GLY A 172 -0.11 4.57 9.07
C GLY A 172 0.32 3.90 10.38
N ALA A 173 1.61 3.55 10.49
CA ALA A 173 2.17 2.98 11.71
C ALA A 173 2.10 3.96 12.90
N GLN A 174 2.31 5.27 12.67
CA GLN A 174 2.12 6.30 13.70
C GLN A 174 0.67 6.42 14.15
N LEU A 175 -0.29 6.35 13.21
CA LEU A 175 -1.72 6.40 13.55
C LEU A 175 -2.13 5.27 14.50
N GLY A 176 -1.72 4.04 14.23
CA GLY A 176 -2.03 2.90 15.08
C GLY A 176 -1.14 2.79 16.32
N GLY A 177 0.18 2.99 16.18
CA GLY A 177 1.16 2.77 17.24
C GLY A 177 1.29 3.94 18.21
N GLU A 178 1.45 5.16 17.70
CA GLU A 178 1.68 6.34 18.55
C GLU A 178 0.37 6.96 19.02
N PHE A 179 -0.61 7.15 18.12
CA PHE A 179 -1.89 7.76 18.47
C PHE A 179 -2.94 6.75 18.98
N GLY A 180 -2.72 5.45 18.77
CA GLY A 180 -3.62 4.39 19.22
C GLY A 180 -4.94 4.34 18.44
N ILE A 181 -5.01 4.92 17.23
CA ILE A 181 -6.22 4.90 16.41
C ILE A 181 -6.48 3.47 15.95
N HIS A 182 -7.69 2.96 16.25
CA HIS A 182 -8.14 1.59 15.97
C HIS A 182 -7.25 0.48 16.56
N ASN A 183 -6.42 0.81 17.56
CA ASN A 183 -5.53 -0.14 18.23
C ASN A 183 -6.17 -0.64 19.53
N THR A 184 -6.70 -1.88 19.50
CA THR A 184 -7.34 -2.53 20.65
C THR A 184 -6.42 -2.60 21.88
N THR A 185 -5.14 -2.94 21.68
CA THR A 185 -4.17 -3.09 22.79
C THR A 185 -3.95 -1.78 23.51
N VAL A 186 -3.73 -0.69 22.78
CA VAL A 186 -3.55 0.65 23.37
C VAL A 186 -4.81 1.08 24.09
N HIS A 187 -5.99 0.78 23.56
CA HIS A 187 -7.26 1.12 24.20
C HIS A 187 -7.46 0.38 25.52
N ILE A 188 -7.19 -0.92 25.57
CA ILE A 188 -7.29 -1.75 26.79
C ILE A 188 -6.29 -1.27 27.85
N LEU A 189 -5.02 -0.98 27.45
CA LEU A 189 -4.01 -0.48 28.37
C LEU A 189 -4.40 0.86 29.01
N ARG A 190 -5.02 1.76 28.25
CA ARG A 190 -5.51 3.03 28.76
C ARG A 190 -6.67 2.87 29.73
N GLN A 191 -7.55 1.88 29.54
CA GLN A 191 -8.65 1.59 30.46
C GLN A 191 -8.19 0.89 31.75
N GLY A 192 -7.12 0.07 31.67
CA GLY A 192 -6.58 -0.64 32.85
C GLY A 192 -5.74 0.21 33.79
N ASN A 193 -5.32 1.42 33.37
CA ASN A 193 -4.50 2.35 34.16
C ASN A 193 -5.34 3.52 34.78
N GLY A 194 -6.64 3.50 34.70
CA GLY A 194 -7.59 4.43 35.32
C GLY A 194 -8.38 3.74 36.42
#